data_f571380fd200dcd77d53beaf889b5ba6
#
_entry.id   f571380fd200dcd77d53beaf889b5ba6
#
_cell.length_a   1.000
_cell.length_b   1.000
_cell.length_c   1.000
_cell.angle_alpha   90.00
_cell.angle_beta   90.00
_cell.angle_gamma   90.00
#
_symmetry.space_group_name_H-M   'P 1'
#
loop_
_entity.id
_entity.type
_entity.pdbx_description
1 polymer ?
#
loop_
_entity_poly.entity_id
_entity_poly.type
_entity_poly.pdbx_seq_one_letter_code
_entity_poly.pdbx_strand_id
1 'polypeptide(L)'
;SAEAPELEFTSNADDIFTDSRINFIVELIDDAEAAYGIVKRALQAKIPVVSGNKKMLAQHIQEMIQLQRDNDTALLYDASACGSIPVIRNLEEYYDNDLLISVKGILNGSSNFILSKIFNEGMNYAEALKLAQDLGFAESDPTLDIGGWDSLFKLIIITIHAFGVYVEPEQIFTFGIGNMNEHDIQFAHEKRRRVKLVGWAEKVDEDKLVLSVMPHLLSKQKYIYSVEDEFNGVVIKGLFYYKQFMFGQGAGGFPTGSAVLSDITAQLYDYRYQYKKLQSPHQLHFTNDYKVRIYYRYDSP
;
A
#
# COMPACT_ATOMS: atom_id res chain seq x y z
N SER A 1 -7.72 23.37 -21.94
CA SER A 1 -7.01 24.39 -21.18
C SER A 1 -6.05 25.15 -22.07
N ALA A 2 -5.65 26.38 -21.73
CA ALA A 2 -4.72 27.18 -22.51
C ALA A 2 -3.29 26.55 -22.59
N GLU A 3 -2.98 25.63 -21.68
CA GLU A 3 -1.67 24.95 -21.60
C GLU A 3 -1.59 23.63 -22.37
N ALA A 4 -2.74 23.06 -22.74
CA ALA A 4 -2.78 21.80 -23.48
C ALA A 4 -3.97 21.79 -24.45
N PRO A 5 -3.89 22.55 -25.56
CA PRO A 5 -5.01 22.73 -26.50
C PRO A 5 -5.41 21.45 -27.25
N GLU A 6 -4.58 20.41 -27.21
CA GLU A 6 -4.84 19.12 -27.85
C GLU A 6 -5.59 18.14 -26.94
N LEU A 7 -5.82 18.49 -25.66
CA LEU A 7 -6.55 17.63 -24.73
C LEU A 7 -8.06 17.79 -24.91
N GLU A 8 -8.73 16.68 -25.10
CA GLU A 8 -10.19 16.59 -25.10
C GLU A 8 -10.68 16.29 -23.67
N PHE A 9 -11.72 16.97 -23.21
CA PHE A 9 -12.33 16.78 -21.90
C PHE A 9 -13.79 16.34 -22.05
N THR A 10 -14.15 15.32 -21.32
CA THR A 10 -15.54 14.85 -21.21
C THR A 10 -15.91 14.53 -19.77
N SER A 11 -17.17 14.67 -19.41
CA SER A 11 -17.73 14.20 -18.15
C SER A 11 -18.47 12.86 -18.30
N ASN A 12 -18.49 12.31 -19.52
CA ASN A 12 -19.19 11.06 -19.83
C ASN A 12 -18.16 9.97 -20.15
N ALA A 13 -18.07 8.96 -19.30
CA ALA A 13 -17.17 7.84 -19.51
C ALA A 13 -17.47 7.06 -20.81
N ASP A 14 -18.72 7.07 -21.31
CA ASP A 14 -19.07 6.39 -22.55
C ASP A 14 -18.35 6.97 -23.76
N ASP A 15 -18.04 8.25 -23.77
CA ASP A 15 -17.28 8.87 -24.86
C ASP A 15 -15.89 8.25 -24.99
N ILE A 16 -15.27 7.87 -23.86
CA ILE A 16 -13.97 7.19 -23.83
C ILE A 16 -14.10 5.78 -24.44
N PHE A 17 -15.11 5.02 -24.02
CA PHE A 17 -15.26 3.63 -24.44
C PHE A 17 -15.77 3.47 -25.89
N THR A 18 -16.35 4.51 -26.49
CA THR A 18 -16.82 4.51 -27.88
C THR A 18 -15.79 5.09 -28.86
N ASP A 19 -14.75 5.75 -28.36
CA ASP A 19 -13.68 6.31 -29.18
C ASP A 19 -12.64 5.23 -29.55
N SER A 20 -12.63 4.81 -30.79
CA SER A 20 -11.71 3.80 -31.32
C SER A 20 -10.22 4.19 -31.31
N ARG A 21 -9.90 5.46 -31.05
CA ARG A 21 -8.52 5.94 -30.90
C ARG A 21 -7.94 5.57 -29.55
N ILE A 22 -8.80 5.30 -28.54
CA ILE A 22 -8.37 4.99 -27.19
C ILE A 22 -7.98 3.51 -27.11
N ASN A 23 -6.74 3.26 -26.80
CA ASN A 23 -6.16 1.94 -26.67
C ASN A 23 -5.58 1.67 -25.28
N PHE A 24 -5.75 2.62 -24.34
CA PHE A 24 -5.19 2.56 -22.99
C PHE A 24 -5.95 3.50 -22.05
N ILE A 25 -6.19 3.07 -20.80
CA ILE A 25 -6.87 3.88 -19.78
C ILE A 25 -5.98 4.03 -18.54
N VAL A 26 -5.88 5.25 -18.01
CA VAL A 26 -5.30 5.54 -16.70
C VAL A 26 -6.44 5.89 -15.75
N GLU A 27 -6.61 5.09 -14.70
CA GLU A 27 -7.65 5.26 -13.70
C GLU A 27 -7.02 5.80 -12.39
N LEU A 28 -7.44 6.97 -11.96
CA LEU A 28 -6.98 7.66 -10.75
C LEU A 28 -8.16 8.29 -9.99
N ILE A 29 -9.30 7.60 -9.96
CA ILE A 29 -10.53 8.04 -9.29
C ILE A 29 -10.42 7.72 -7.81
N ASP A 30 -10.85 8.61 -6.92
CA ASP A 30 -10.82 8.36 -5.47
C ASP A 30 -11.89 7.35 -5.05
N ASP A 31 -13.08 7.38 -5.68
CA ASP A 31 -14.16 6.45 -5.38
C ASP A 31 -13.86 5.05 -5.89
N ALA A 32 -13.82 4.07 -4.99
CA ALA A 32 -13.44 2.70 -5.32
C ALA A 32 -14.48 1.98 -6.20
N GLU A 33 -15.77 2.26 -6.02
CA GLU A 33 -16.85 1.64 -6.81
C GLU A 33 -16.89 2.20 -8.22
N ALA A 34 -16.71 3.52 -8.38
CA ALA A 34 -16.58 4.13 -9.70
C ALA A 34 -15.34 3.61 -10.44
N ALA A 35 -14.20 3.53 -9.76
CA ALA A 35 -12.97 2.96 -10.30
C ALA A 35 -13.17 1.50 -10.74
N TYR A 36 -13.79 0.68 -9.88
CA TYR A 36 -14.12 -0.71 -10.19
C TYR A 36 -14.96 -0.84 -11.47
N GLY A 37 -16.01 -0.02 -11.60
CA GLY A 37 -16.86 -0.03 -12.81
C GLY A 37 -16.09 0.30 -14.09
N ILE A 38 -15.22 1.30 -14.05
CA ILE A 38 -14.39 1.70 -15.19
C ILE A 38 -13.35 0.64 -15.53
N VAL A 39 -12.60 0.14 -14.54
CA VAL A 39 -11.55 -0.86 -14.74
C VAL A 39 -12.15 -2.17 -15.28
N LYS A 40 -13.23 -2.65 -14.69
CA LYS A 40 -13.93 -3.85 -15.14
C LYS A 40 -14.38 -3.73 -16.61
N ARG A 41 -15.01 -2.61 -16.95
CA ARG A 41 -15.47 -2.34 -18.33
C ARG A 41 -14.29 -2.31 -19.31
N ALA A 42 -13.18 -1.67 -18.92
CA ALA A 42 -11.98 -1.59 -19.75
C ALA A 42 -11.38 -2.97 -20.02
N LEU A 43 -11.20 -3.79 -18.96
CA LEU A 43 -10.68 -5.14 -19.10
C LEU A 43 -11.57 -6.02 -19.97
N GLN A 44 -12.90 -5.92 -19.82
CA GLN A 44 -13.87 -6.64 -20.67
C GLN A 44 -13.81 -6.18 -22.14
N ALA A 45 -13.52 -4.91 -22.38
CA ALA A 45 -13.31 -4.36 -23.71
C ALA A 45 -11.89 -4.63 -24.26
N LYS A 46 -11.04 -5.36 -23.54
CA LYS A 46 -9.65 -5.65 -23.86
C LYS A 46 -8.75 -4.41 -23.95
N ILE A 47 -9.11 -3.36 -23.22
CA ILE A 47 -8.33 -2.13 -23.11
C ILE A 47 -7.45 -2.24 -21.86
N PRO A 48 -6.11 -2.16 -22.00
CA PRO A 48 -5.20 -2.15 -20.87
C PRO A 48 -5.43 -0.96 -19.94
N VAL A 49 -5.20 -1.17 -18.64
CA VAL A 49 -5.42 -0.16 -17.61
C VAL A 49 -4.19 0.00 -16.73
N VAL A 50 -3.89 1.25 -16.36
CA VAL A 50 -3.06 1.58 -15.20
C VAL A 50 -3.95 2.20 -14.13
N SER A 51 -3.94 1.66 -12.90
CA SER A 51 -4.76 2.15 -11.80
C SER A 51 -3.93 2.53 -10.58
N GLY A 52 -4.35 3.60 -9.89
CA GLY A 52 -3.82 3.99 -8.58
C GLY A 52 -4.75 3.68 -7.42
N ASN A 53 -5.92 3.09 -7.66
CA ASN A 53 -6.94 2.92 -6.63
C ASN A 53 -6.72 1.67 -5.77
N LYS A 54 -5.98 1.84 -4.66
CA LYS A 54 -5.65 0.76 -3.72
C LYS A 54 -6.86 0.10 -3.05
N LYS A 55 -7.92 0.88 -2.78
CA LYS A 55 -9.13 0.34 -2.12
C LYS A 55 -9.90 -0.57 -3.08
N MET A 56 -10.12 -0.12 -4.30
CA MET A 56 -10.73 -0.93 -5.35
C MET A 56 -9.95 -2.22 -5.56
N LEU A 57 -8.61 -2.13 -5.68
CA LEU A 57 -7.76 -3.31 -5.85
C LEU A 57 -7.85 -4.26 -4.65
N ALA A 58 -7.75 -3.77 -3.41
CA ALA A 58 -7.83 -4.62 -2.22
C ALA A 58 -9.17 -5.37 -2.11
N GLN A 59 -10.25 -4.80 -2.62
CA GLN A 59 -11.59 -5.39 -2.57
C GLN A 59 -11.91 -6.31 -3.75
N HIS A 60 -11.36 -6.05 -4.94
CA HIS A 60 -11.78 -6.72 -6.18
C HIS A 60 -10.63 -7.39 -6.95
N ILE A 61 -9.44 -7.47 -6.39
CA ILE A 61 -8.23 -7.90 -7.11
C ILE A 61 -8.37 -9.31 -7.72
N GLN A 62 -9.05 -10.23 -7.05
CA GLN A 62 -9.23 -11.60 -7.56
C GLN A 62 -10.04 -11.60 -8.86
N GLU A 63 -11.13 -10.83 -8.91
CA GLU A 63 -11.92 -10.66 -10.14
C GLU A 63 -11.12 -9.95 -11.22
N MET A 64 -10.36 -8.91 -10.85
CA MET A 64 -9.52 -8.18 -11.81
C MET A 64 -8.44 -9.08 -12.44
N ILE A 65 -7.83 -9.96 -11.64
CA ILE A 65 -6.86 -10.95 -12.15
C ILE A 65 -7.55 -11.93 -13.13
N GLN A 66 -8.75 -12.39 -12.80
CA GLN A 66 -9.50 -13.27 -13.69
C GLN A 66 -9.88 -12.58 -15.00
N LEU A 67 -10.37 -11.34 -14.93
CA LEU A 67 -10.72 -10.55 -16.12
C LEU A 67 -9.51 -10.29 -17.03
N GLN A 68 -8.33 -10.03 -16.48
CA GLN A 68 -7.11 -9.90 -17.26
C GLN A 68 -6.79 -11.19 -18.05
N ARG A 69 -6.92 -12.35 -17.40
CA ARG A 69 -6.67 -13.66 -18.03
C ARG A 69 -7.70 -13.97 -19.10
N ASP A 70 -8.98 -13.79 -18.81
CA ASP A 70 -10.08 -14.13 -19.72
C ASP A 70 -10.09 -13.25 -20.99
N ASN A 71 -9.63 -12.01 -20.87
CA ASN A 71 -9.65 -11.04 -21.97
C ASN A 71 -8.27 -10.79 -22.61
N ASP A 72 -7.24 -11.47 -22.14
CA ASP A 72 -5.85 -11.28 -22.61
C ASP A 72 -5.40 -9.82 -22.60
N THR A 73 -5.65 -9.13 -21.48
CA THR A 73 -5.33 -7.71 -21.29
C THR A 73 -4.54 -7.50 -20.01
N ALA A 74 -4.09 -6.28 -19.72
CA ALA A 74 -3.28 -5.95 -18.55
C ALA A 74 -3.94 -4.93 -17.64
N LEU A 75 -3.74 -5.10 -16.34
CA LEU A 75 -3.96 -4.09 -15.31
C LEU A 75 -2.67 -3.92 -14.52
N LEU A 76 -2.04 -2.74 -14.63
CA LEU A 76 -0.85 -2.38 -13.87
C LEU A 76 -1.23 -1.38 -12.77
N TYR A 77 -0.57 -1.46 -11.62
CA TYR A 77 -0.97 -0.66 -10.46
C TYR A 77 0.15 -0.42 -9.44
N ASP A 78 1.40 -0.28 -9.89
CA ASP A 78 2.52 -0.02 -8.97
C ASP A 78 2.29 1.29 -8.18
N ALA A 79 1.60 2.27 -8.79
CA ALA A 79 1.19 3.51 -8.14
C ALA A 79 0.27 3.33 -6.92
N SER A 80 -0.46 2.22 -6.83
CA SER A 80 -1.39 1.94 -5.73
C SER A 80 -0.70 1.59 -4.41
N ALA A 81 0.58 1.19 -4.47
CA ALA A 81 1.35 0.76 -3.30
C ALA A 81 2.65 1.55 -3.17
N CYS A 82 2.78 2.39 -2.15
CA CYS A 82 4.00 3.14 -1.81
C CYS A 82 4.49 4.18 -2.85
N GLY A 83 3.62 4.70 -3.70
CA GLY A 83 3.92 5.81 -4.61
C GLY A 83 5.14 5.56 -5.49
N SER A 84 6.22 6.34 -5.32
CA SER A 84 7.43 6.24 -6.13
C SER A 84 8.32 5.02 -5.83
N ILE A 85 8.00 4.22 -4.81
CA ILE A 85 8.75 3.00 -4.48
C ILE A 85 8.19 1.85 -5.33
N PRO A 86 8.95 1.24 -6.24
CA PRO A 86 8.44 0.21 -7.17
C PRO A 86 8.31 -1.16 -6.47
N VAL A 87 7.42 -1.24 -5.46
CA VAL A 87 7.28 -2.42 -4.59
C VAL A 87 6.70 -3.58 -5.38
N ILE A 88 5.59 -3.35 -6.09
CA ILE A 88 4.87 -4.43 -6.78
C ILE A 88 5.72 -5.00 -7.92
N ARG A 89 6.34 -4.13 -8.72
CA ARG A 89 7.20 -4.55 -9.81
C ARG A 89 8.40 -5.36 -9.32
N ASN A 90 9.04 -4.93 -8.24
CA ASN A 90 10.14 -5.69 -7.65
C ASN A 90 9.68 -7.05 -7.12
N LEU A 91 8.49 -7.14 -6.52
CA LEU A 91 7.93 -8.41 -6.04
C LEU A 91 7.61 -9.37 -7.18
N GLU A 92 7.13 -8.87 -8.31
CA GLU A 92 6.83 -9.67 -9.50
C GLU A 92 8.07 -10.17 -10.24
N GLU A 93 9.15 -9.37 -10.28
CA GLU A 93 10.31 -9.66 -11.11
C GLU A 93 11.50 -10.17 -10.30
N TYR A 94 11.94 -9.43 -9.27
CA TYR A 94 13.18 -9.75 -8.55
C TYR A 94 12.95 -10.73 -7.41
N TYR A 95 11.83 -10.63 -6.68
CA TYR A 95 11.50 -11.50 -5.55
C TYR A 95 10.55 -12.64 -5.93
N ASP A 96 10.52 -13.00 -7.18
CA ASP A 96 9.68 -14.05 -7.78
C ASP A 96 10.12 -15.48 -7.39
N ASN A 97 10.78 -15.66 -6.29
CA ASN A 97 11.28 -16.94 -5.78
C ASN A 97 10.74 -17.23 -4.37
N ASP A 98 10.92 -18.46 -3.89
CA ASP A 98 10.42 -18.88 -2.58
C ASP A 98 11.30 -18.46 -1.40
N LEU A 99 12.35 -17.69 -1.65
CA LEU A 99 13.28 -17.21 -0.62
C LEU A 99 12.73 -16.08 0.24
N LEU A 100 11.63 -15.45 -0.18
CA LEU A 100 11.00 -14.36 0.56
C LEU A 100 10.43 -14.85 1.89
N ILE A 101 10.80 -14.18 2.99
CA ILE A 101 10.33 -14.49 4.34
C ILE A 101 9.31 -13.46 4.82
N SER A 102 9.61 -12.16 4.68
CA SER A 102 8.70 -11.12 5.16
C SER A 102 8.82 -9.81 4.38
N VAL A 103 7.70 -9.10 4.35
CA VAL A 103 7.61 -7.69 3.96
C VAL A 103 7.09 -6.90 5.14
N LYS A 104 7.81 -5.84 5.52
CA LYS A 104 7.40 -4.90 6.58
C LYS A 104 7.61 -3.48 6.11
N GLY A 105 6.60 -2.64 6.30
CA GLY A 105 6.74 -1.28 5.81
C GLY A 105 5.94 -0.24 6.61
N ILE A 106 6.40 0.99 6.49
CA ILE A 106 5.61 2.20 6.73
C ILE A 106 4.98 2.54 5.39
N LEU A 107 3.68 2.28 5.27
CA LEU A 107 2.95 2.31 4.02
C LEU A 107 2.02 3.52 3.87
N ASN A 108 1.90 4.33 4.94
CA ASN A 108 1.06 5.52 4.96
C ASN A 108 1.87 6.73 5.42
N GLY A 109 1.92 7.76 4.57
CA GLY A 109 2.68 8.99 4.83
C GLY A 109 2.04 9.87 5.91
N SER A 110 0.71 9.99 5.93
CA SER A 110 -0.02 10.85 6.88
C SER A 110 0.24 10.43 8.33
N SER A 111 0.02 9.15 8.64
CA SER A 111 0.27 8.60 9.98
C SER A 111 1.75 8.67 10.36
N ASN A 112 2.67 8.46 9.41
CA ASN A 112 4.10 8.56 9.67
C ASN A 112 4.53 10.02 9.94
N PHE A 113 3.97 10.98 9.21
CA PHE A 113 4.19 12.41 9.46
C PHE A 113 3.75 12.79 10.87
N ILE A 114 2.52 12.45 11.28
CA ILE A 114 2.01 12.72 12.63
C ILE A 114 2.95 12.15 13.69
N LEU A 115 3.34 10.87 13.56
CA LEU A 115 4.26 10.22 14.49
C LEU A 115 5.65 10.86 14.48
N SER A 116 6.14 11.32 13.33
CA SER A 116 7.43 12.00 13.24
C SER A 116 7.41 13.34 13.99
N LYS A 117 6.36 14.14 13.88
CA LYS A 117 6.19 15.40 14.62
C LYS A 117 6.11 15.17 16.12
N ILE A 118 5.39 14.15 16.55
CA ILE A 118 5.31 13.77 17.97
C ILE A 118 6.69 13.41 18.52
N PHE A 119 7.43 12.51 17.85
CA PHE A 119 8.68 11.96 18.37
C PHE A 119 9.90 12.84 18.14
N ASN A 120 9.93 13.72 17.13
CA ASN A 120 11.06 14.59 16.82
C ASN A 120 10.88 16.00 17.37
N GLU A 121 9.67 16.53 17.37
CA GLU A 121 9.37 17.93 17.72
C GLU A 121 8.62 18.06 19.05
N GLY A 122 8.20 16.95 19.66
CA GLY A 122 7.51 16.93 20.94
C GLY A 122 6.08 17.45 20.89
N MET A 123 5.47 17.46 19.71
CA MET A 123 4.06 17.84 19.54
C MET A 123 3.12 16.84 20.23
N ASN A 124 2.02 17.31 20.76
CA ASN A 124 0.95 16.39 21.12
C ASN A 124 0.22 15.87 19.87
N TYR A 125 -0.58 14.82 20.05
CA TYR A 125 -1.25 14.15 18.92
C TYR A 125 -2.17 15.10 18.13
N ALA A 126 -2.96 15.93 18.83
CA ALA A 126 -3.92 16.82 18.18
C ALA A 126 -3.22 17.92 17.36
N GLU A 127 -2.14 18.47 17.88
CA GLU A 127 -1.31 19.47 17.16
C GLU A 127 -0.67 18.85 15.92
N ALA A 128 -0.11 17.67 16.04
CA ALA A 128 0.53 16.98 14.92
C ALA A 128 -0.48 16.59 13.80
N LEU A 129 -1.66 16.13 14.19
CA LEU A 129 -2.76 15.85 13.25
C LEU A 129 -3.23 17.12 12.53
N LYS A 130 -3.45 18.20 13.29
CA LYS A 130 -3.85 19.49 12.70
C LYS A 130 -2.79 20.01 11.71
N LEU A 131 -1.53 19.93 12.06
CA LEU A 131 -0.44 20.32 11.17
C LEU A 131 -0.42 19.47 9.88
N ALA A 132 -0.65 18.17 10.00
CA ALA A 132 -0.74 17.28 8.85
C ALA A 132 -1.90 17.69 7.91
N GLN A 133 -3.05 18.07 8.47
CA GLN A 133 -4.19 18.56 7.70
C GLN A 133 -3.91 19.92 7.04
N ASP A 134 -3.34 20.85 7.78
CA ASP A 134 -3.00 22.21 7.29
C ASP A 134 -1.98 22.16 6.13
N LEU A 135 -1.08 21.16 6.13
CA LEU A 135 -0.09 20.93 5.07
C LEU A 135 -0.59 20.03 3.94
N GLY A 136 -1.80 19.48 4.04
CA GLY A 136 -2.39 18.60 3.03
C GLY A 136 -1.85 17.15 3.04
N PHE A 137 -1.15 16.75 4.11
CA PHE A 137 -0.73 15.34 4.30
C PHE A 137 -1.83 14.45 4.87
N ALA A 138 -2.82 15.01 5.55
CA ALA A 138 -4.01 14.32 6.02
C ALA A 138 -5.27 15.04 5.55
N GLU A 139 -6.29 14.26 5.21
CA GLU A 139 -7.61 14.79 4.84
C GLU A 139 -8.36 15.32 6.07
N SER A 140 -9.48 16.03 5.83
CA SER A 140 -10.36 16.52 6.90
C SER A 140 -10.96 15.36 7.71
N ASP A 141 -11.27 14.23 7.06
CA ASP A 141 -11.55 12.95 7.72
C ASP A 141 -10.35 12.01 7.58
N PRO A 142 -9.46 11.95 8.58
CA PRO A 142 -8.24 11.16 8.51
C PRO A 142 -8.44 9.68 8.88
N THR A 143 -9.68 9.22 9.03
CA THR A 143 -10.02 7.89 9.58
C THR A 143 -9.31 6.75 8.86
N LEU A 144 -9.20 6.82 7.53
CA LEU A 144 -8.50 5.79 6.75
C LEU A 144 -7.00 5.75 7.06
N ASP A 145 -6.37 6.91 7.25
CA ASP A 145 -4.95 7.02 7.53
C ASP A 145 -4.62 6.62 8.97
N ILE A 146 -5.25 7.29 9.94
CA ILE A 146 -4.97 7.06 11.37
C ILE A 146 -5.51 5.73 11.88
N GLY A 147 -6.56 5.20 11.26
CA GLY A 147 -7.12 3.88 11.54
C GLY A 147 -6.27 2.72 11.00
N GLY A 148 -5.36 3.00 10.07
CA GLY A 148 -4.48 2.00 9.45
C GLY A 148 -5.06 1.34 8.19
N TRP A 149 -6.24 1.74 7.73
CA TRP A 149 -6.92 1.15 6.58
C TRP A 149 -6.18 1.35 5.26
N ASP A 150 -5.61 2.54 5.02
CA ASP A 150 -4.77 2.80 3.84
C ASP A 150 -3.57 1.85 3.80
N SER A 151 -2.90 1.66 4.95
CA SER A 151 -1.80 0.70 5.06
C SER A 151 -2.26 -0.74 4.86
N LEU A 152 -3.47 -1.09 5.30
CA LEU A 152 -4.06 -2.41 5.13
C LEU A 152 -4.31 -2.73 3.66
N PHE A 153 -4.95 -1.82 2.91
CA PHE A 153 -5.21 -2.03 1.48
C PHE A 153 -3.91 -2.23 0.70
N LYS A 154 -2.90 -1.42 0.99
CA LYS A 154 -1.56 -1.58 0.39
C LYS A 154 -0.92 -2.91 0.77
N LEU A 155 -1.04 -3.34 2.03
CA LEU A 155 -0.49 -4.60 2.50
C LEU A 155 -1.14 -5.81 1.81
N ILE A 156 -2.45 -5.78 1.57
CA ILE A 156 -3.17 -6.83 0.84
C ILE A 156 -2.61 -6.97 -0.58
N ILE A 157 -2.47 -5.85 -1.30
CA ILE A 157 -1.91 -5.84 -2.65
C ILE A 157 -0.48 -6.40 -2.64
N ILE A 158 0.37 -5.90 -1.74
CA ILE A 158 1.75 -6.38 -1.57
C ILE A 158 1.78 -7.88 -1.29
N THR A 159 0.87 -8.39 -0.46
CA THR A 159 0.84 -9.80 -0.06
C THR A 159 0.51 -10.74 -1.22
N ILE A 160 -0.34 -10.32 -2.14
CA ILE A 160 -0.64 -11.10 -3.35
C ILE A 160 0.62 -11.31 -4.18
N HIS A 161 1.39 -10.26 -4.42
CA HIS A 161 2.62 -10.34 -5.22
C HIS A 161 3.79 -10.99 -4.46
N ALA A 162 3.87 -10.76 -3.15
CA ALA A 162 4.95 -11.32 -2.33
C ALA A 162 4.77 -12.80 -2.03
N PHE A 163 3.52 -13.25 -1.78
CA PHE A 163 3.24 -14.55 -1.20
C PHE A 163 2.14 -15.34 -1.93
N GLY A 164 1.45 -14.73 -2.89
CA GLY A 164 0.35 -15.39 -3.60
C GLY A 164 -0.89 -15.63 -2.72
N VAL A 165 -1.10 -14.79 -1.70
CA VAL A 165 -2.21 -14.95 -0.76
C VAL A 165 -3.08 -13.71 -0.78
N TYR A 166 -4.37 -13.89 -1.03
CA TYR A 166 -5.39 -12.88 -0.79
C TYR A 166 -6.06 -13.12 0.56
N VAL A 167 -6.30 -12.06 1.29
CA VAL A 167 -7.00 -12.09 2.58
C VAL A 167 -8.00 -10.94 2.60
N GLU A 168 -9.25 -11.23 3.00
CA GLU A 168 -10.28 -10.20 3.15
C GLU A 168 -9.86 -9.18 4.21
N PRO A 169 -10.07 -7.87 3.97
CA PRO A 169 -9.63 -6.81 4.89
C PRO A 169 -10.09 -7.03 6.34
N GLU A 170 -11.31 -7.52 6.54
CA GLU A 170 -11.94 -7.73 7.85
C GLU A 170 -11.29 -8.87 8.67
N GLN A 171 -10.56 -9.75 8.01
CA GLN A 171 -9.86 -10.86 8.67
C GLN A 171 -8.51 -10.45 9.25
N ILE A 172 -7.94 -9.33 8.78
CA ILE A 172 -6.60 -8.89 9.16
C ILE A 172 -6.67 -7.98 10.38
N PHE A 173 -5.90 -8.32 11.41
CA PHE A 173 -5.80 -7.46 12.59
C PHE A 173 -5.24 -6.09 12.20
N THR A 174 -6.08 -5.06 12.33
CA THR A 174 -5.75 -3.69 12.01
C THR A 174 -6.03 -2.80 13.20
N PHE A 175 -5.00 -2.09 13.67
CA PHE A 175 -5.10 -1.15 14.78
C PHE A 175 -4.28 0.10 14.44
N GLY A 176 -4.94 1.25 14.44
CA GLY A 176 -4.34 2.53 14.06
C GLY A 176 -3.64 3.26 15.21
N ILE A 177 -3.36 4.54 14.97
CA ILE A 177 -2.68 5.43 15.92
C ILE A 177 -3.64 6.39 16.65
N GLY A 178 -4.94 6.38 16.31
CA GLY A 178 -5.92 7.35 16.81
C GLY A 178 -6.14 7.32 18.33
N ASN A 179 -5.82 6.21 19.01
CA ASN A 179 -5.95 6.07 20.46
C ASN A 179 -4.65 6.32 21.22
N MET A 180 -3.60 6.80 20.56
CA MET A 180 -2.31 7.08 21.19
C MET A 180 -2.39 8.37 22.01
N ASN A 181 -1.81 8.36 23.20
CA ASN A 181 -1.75 9.50 24.09
C ASN A 181 -0.35 9.74 24.68
N GLU A 182 -0.23 10.75 25.54
CA GLU A 182 1.03 11.17 26.16
C GLU A 182 1.72 10.06 26.95
N HIS A 183 0.97 9.18 27.62
CA HIS A 183 1.56 8.06 28.38
C HIS A 183 2.24 7.04 27.46
N ASP A 184 1.66 6.78 26.28
CA ASP A 184 2.23 5.88 25.28
C ASP A 184 3.53 6.45 24.71
N ILE A 185 3.53 7.76 24.46
CA ILE A 185 4.69 8.50 23.95
C ILE A 185 5.81 8.50 24.99
N GLN A 186 5.48 8.81 26.26
CA GLN A 186 6.42 8.79 27.36
C GLN A 186 7.04 7.38 27.53
N PHE A 187 6.23 6.34 27.53
CA PHE A 187 6.69 4.95 27.62
C PHE A 187 7.67 4.62 26.48
N ALA A 188 7.36 5.04 25.25
CA ALA A 188 8.25 4.83 24.12
C ALA A 188 9.61 5.53 24.30
N HIS A 189 9.61 6.76 24.79
CA HIS A 189 10.82 7.54 25.11
C HIS A 189 11.66 6.86 26.21
N GLU A 190 11.05 6.44 27.31
CA GLU A 190 11.72 5.71 28.41
C GLU A 190 12.40 4.44 27.91
N LYS A 191 11.76 3.73 26.98
CA LYS A 191 12.32 2.53 26.33
C LYS A 191 13.30 2.85 25.19
N ARG A 192 13.58 4.11 24.90
CA ARG A 192 14.39 4.57 23.75
C ARG A 192 13.89 3.96 22.42
N ARG A 193 12.58 4.02 22.23
CA ARG A 193 11.88 3.51 21.06
C ARG A 193 11.12 4.65 20.38
N ARG A 194 10.69 4.41 19.14
CA ARG A 194 9.69 5.20 18.43
C ARG A 194 8.53 4.34 18.07
N VAL A 195 7.34 4.92 18.03
CA VAL A 195 6.17 4.27 17.48
C VAL A 195 6.13 4.56 15.99
N LYS A 196 5.89 3.53 15.19
CA LYS A 196 5.58 3.64 13.76
C LYS A 196 4.40 2.73 13.46
N LEU A 197 3.48 3.17 12.59
CA LEU A 197 2.42 2.32 12.06
C LEU A 197 3.02 1.40 10.99
N VAL A 198 2.99 0.10 11.23
CA VAL A 198 3.69 -0.88 10.38
C VAL A 198 2.71 -1.88 9.78
N GLY A 199 2.71 -1.97 8.46
CA GLY A 199 2.16 -3.11 7.74
C GLY A 199 3.17 -4.26 7.76
N TRP A 200 2.71 -5.45 8.10
CA TRP A 200 3.56 -6.62 8.28
C TRP A 200 2.94 -7.87 7.68
N ALA A 201 3.67 -8.51 6.77
CA ALA A 201 3.39 -9.84 6.25
C ALA A 201 4.64 -10.72 6.44
N GLU A 202 4.51 -11.90 7.06
CA GLU A 202 5.65 -12.79 7.34
C GLU A 202 5.23 -14.27 7.34
N LYS A 203 6.03 -15.11 6.68
CA LYS A 203 5.95 -16.56 6.83
C LYS A 203 6.36 -16.93 8.25
N VAL A 204 5.48 -17.57 8.99
CA VAL A 204 5.73 -18.01 10.38
C VAL A 204 5.95 -19.51 10.48
N ASP A 205 5.56 -20.25 9.43
CA ASP A 205 5.77 -21.69 9.26
C ASP A 205 5.90 -22.00 7.76
N GLU A 206 6.09 -23.25 7.39
CA GLU A 206 6.26 -23.68 5.99
C GLU A 206 5.07 -23.27 5.11
N ASP A 207 3.85 -23.36 5.64
CA ASP A 207 2.60 -23.10 4.93
C ASP A 207 1.79 -21.93 5.51
N LYS A 208 2.30 -21.21 6.55
CA LYS A 208 1.52 -20.19 7.27
C LYS A 208 2.07 -18.79 7.06
N LEU A 209 1.15 -17.88 6.80
CA LEU A 209 1.40 -16.46 6.63
C LEU A 209 0.60 -15.65 7.64
N VAL A 210 1.22 -14.69 8.30
CA VAL A 210 0.55 -13.72 9.15
C VAL A 210 0.58 -12.34 8.50
N LEU A 211 -0.53 -11.61 8.67
CA LEU A 211 -0.67 -10.21 8.26
C LEU A 211 -1.19 -9.38 9.42
N SER A 212 -0.66 -8.18 9.56
CA SER A 212 -1.23 -7.19 10.47
C SER A 212 -0.84 -5.78 10.12
N VAL A 213 -1.65 -4.81 10.54
CA VAL A 213 -1.32 -3.38 10.55
C VAL A 213 -1.50 -2.87 11.96
N MET A 214 -0.41 -2.47 12.62
CA MET A 214 -0.47 -1.96 13.98
C MET A 214 0.73 -1.07 14.32
N PRO A 215 0.63 -0.22 15.37
CA PRO A 215 1.77 0.50 15.89
C PRO A 215 2.84 -0.43 16.46
N HIS A 216 4.08 -0.22 16.08
CA HIS A 216 5.24 -0.96 16.55
C HIS A 216 6.19 -0.05 17.31
N LEU A 217 6.67 -0.50 18.48
CA LEU A 217 7.76 0.12 19.24
C LEU A 217 9.12 -0.28 18.64
N LEU A 218 9.68 0.56 17.79
CA LEU A 218 10.89 0.28 17.03
C LEU A 218 12.15 0.79 17.72
N SER A 219 13.23 0.02 17.65
CA SER A 219 14.58 0.46 18.05
C SER A 219 15.35 1.03 16.88
N LYS A 220 16.41 1.83 17.19
CA LYS A 220 17.32 2.44 16.19
C LYS A 220 17.97 1.45 15.23
N GLN A 221 18.02 0.15 15.57
CA GLN A 221 18.61 -0.90 14.71
C GLN A 221 17.65 -1.36 13.59
N LYS A 222 16.42 -0.91 13.58
CA LYS A 222 15.44 -1.26 12.53
C LYS A 222 15.48 -0.23 11.42
N TYR A 223 15.59 -0.66 10.15
CA TYR A 223 15.65 0.25 9.00
C TYR A 223 14.49 1.25 8.96
N ILE A 224 13.27 0.76 9.18
CA ILE A 224 12.08 1.63 9.18
C ILE A 224 11.98 2.59 10.39
N TYR A 225 12.90 2.50 11.37
CA TYR A 225 12.97 3.47 12.47
C TYR A 225 13.29 4.89 11.98
N SER A 226 14.13 5.01 10.95
CA SER A 226 14.61 6.27 10.39
C SER A 226 13.74 6.83 9.26
N VAL A 227 12.63 6.19 8.95
CA VAL A 227 11.65 6.73 7.99
C VAL A 227 10.85 7.83 8.68
N GLU A 228 11.07 9.07 8.29
CA GLU A 228 10.49 10.26 8.91
C GLU A 228 9.50 10.94 7.97
N ASP A 229 8.75 11.88 8.53
CA ASP A 229 7.77 12.73 7.86
C ASP A 229 6.79 11.90 6.99
N GLU A 230 6.43 12.38 5.80
CA GLU A 230 5.49 11.74 4.88
C GLU A 230 6.08 10.56 4.07
N PHE A 231 7.35 10.23 4.32
CA PHE A 231 8.01 9.16 3.56
C PHE A 231 7.51 7.77 3.92
N ASN A 232 7.58 6.89 2.94
CA ASN A 232 7.36 5.46 3.09
C ASN A 232 8.69 4.70 3.09
N GLY A 233 8.65 3.50 3.67
CA GLY A 233 9.81 2.62 3.66
C GLY A 233 9.40 1.16 3.79
N VAL A 234 9.94 0.31 2.92
CA VAL A 234 9.60 -1.11 2.85
C VAL A 234 10.86 -1.94 3.03
N VAL A 235 10.83 -2.85 3.99
CA VAL A 235 11.90 -3.83 4.23
C VAL A 235 11.42 -5.19 3.73
N ILE A 236 12.18 -5.75 2.82
CA ILE A 236 12.00 -7.12 2.32
C ILE A 236 13.09 -8.00 2.92
N LYS A 237 12.68 -9.10 3.57
CA LYS A 237 13.58 -10.08 4.18
C LYS A 237 13.49 -11.40 3.43
N GLY A 238 14.61 -11.99 3.13
CA GLY A 238 14.70 -13.33 2.54
C GLY A 238 15.80 -14.18 3.14
N LEU A 239 15.82 -15.45 2.75
CA LEU A 239 16.76 -16.45 3.29
C LEU A 239 18.21 -16.11 2.96
N PHE A 240 18.51 -15.70 1.72
CA PHE A 240 19.90 -15.53 1.26
C PHE A 240 20.36 -14.09 1.18
N TYR A 241 19.44 -13.13 0.97
CA TYR A 241 19.80 -11.70 0.85
C TYR A 241 19.58 -10.91 2.13
N TYR A 242 19.25 -11.59 3.22
CA TYR A 242 19.00 -11.03 4.56
C TYR A 242 17.88 -9.98 4.56
N LYS A 243 18.19 -8.71 4.35
CA LYS A 243 17.23 -7.61 4.29
C LYS A 243 17.63 -6.60 3.24
N GLN A 244 16.65 -6.16 2.47
CA GLN A 244 16.74 -5.02 1.59
C GLN A 244 15.73 -3.96 2.02
N PHE A 245 16.09 -2.71 1.84
CA PHE A 245 15.27 -1.58 2.27
C PHE A 245 15.07 -0.63 1.11
N MET A 246 13.82 -0.36 0.78
CA MET A 246 13.39 0.62 -0.20
C MET A 246 12.76 1.80 0.53
N PHE A 247 13.10 3.00 0.10
CA PHE A 247 12.67 4.25 0.72
C PHE A 247 12.32 5.27 -0.35
N GLY A 248 11.25 6.05 -0.14
CA GLY A 248 10.82 7.08 -1.08
C GLY A 248 9.53 7.76 -0.64
N GLN A 249 9.03 8.67 -1.49
CA GLN A 249 7.75 9.33 -1.28
C GLN A 249 6.60 8.39 -1.61
N GLY A 250 5.73 8.15 -0.64
CA GLY A 250 4.64 7.18 -0.72
C GLY A 250 3.37 7.70 -1.37
N ALA A 251 3.24 9.03 -1.51
CA ALA A 251 2.06 9.69 -2.09
C ALA A 251 2.44 11.07 -2.64
N GLY A 252 1.51 11.70 -3.35
CA GLY A 252 1.67 13.01 -3.96
C GLY A 252 1.65 12.95 -5.49
N GLY A 253 1.37 14.08 -6.14
CA GLY A 253 1.18 14.14 -7.60
C GLY A 253 2.40 13.64 -8.40
N PHE A 254 3.60 14.09 -8.06
CA PHE A 254 4.82 13.67 -8.76
C PHE A 254 5.21 12.19 -8.48
N PRO A 255 5.24 11.71 -7.23
CA PRO A 255 5.51 10.31 -6.95
C PRO A 255 4.52 9.35 -7.61
N THR A 256 3.22 9.64 -7.51
CA THR A 256 2.17 8.84 -8.15
C THR A 256 2.28 8.92 -9.68
N GLY A 257 2.44 10.11 -10.24
CA GLY A 257 2.63 10.31 -11.68
C GLY A 257 3.85 9.58 -12.24
N SER A 258 4.95 9.53 -11.47
CA SER A 258 6.15 8.77 -11.84
C SER A 258 5.87 7.26 -11.93
N ALA A 259 5.14 6.69 -10.97
CA ALA A 259 4.78 5.28 -10.99
C ALA A 259 3.80 4.97 -12.14
N VAL A 260 2.79 5.81 -12.34
CA VAL A 260 1.86 5.71 -13.47
C VAL A 260 2.61 5.73 -14.81
N LEU A 261 3.53 6.68 -14.99
CA LEU A 261 4.32 6.77 -16.21
C LEU A 261 5.21 5.53 -16.42
N SER A 262 5.76 4.98 -15.33
CA SER A 262 6.51 3.73 -15.39
C SER A 262 5.63 2.56 -15.85
N ASP A 263 4.40 2.46 -15.36
CA ASP A 263 3.45 1.42 -15.75
C ASP A 263 3.00 1.60 -17.22
N ILE A 264 2.72 2.84 -17.66
CA ILE A 264 2.41 3.13 -19.05
C ILE A 264 3.58 2.70 -19.96
N THR A 265 4.80 3.06 -19.58
CA THR A 265 6.00 2.71 -20.37
C THR A 265 6.19 1.18 -20.43
N ALA A 266 5.97 0.47 -19.32
CA ALA A 266 6.04 -0.98 -19.29
C ALA A 266 4.99 -1.63 -20.19
N GLN A 267 3.76 -1.09 -20.21
CA GLN A 267 2.68 -1.57 -21.06
C GLN A 267 3.00 -1.39 -22.56
N LEU A 268 3.76 -0.37 -22.95
CA LEU A 268 4.22 -0.21 -24.33
C LEU A 268 5.15 -1.35 -24.82
N TYR A 269 5.70 -2.12 -23.88
CA TYR A 269 6.50 -3.33 -24.14
C TYR A 269 5.77 -4.61 -23.76
N ASP A 270 4.42 -4.60 -23.73
CA ASP A 270 3.56 -5.72 -23.43
C ASP A 270 3.78 -6.32 -22.03
N TYR A 271 4.30 -5.53 -21.10
CA TYR A 271 4.51 -5.98 -19.72
C TYR A 271 3.17 -6.23 -19.01
N ARG A 272 3.11 -7.36 -18.28
CA ARG A 272 1.96 -7.76 -17.47
C ARG A 272 2.44 -8.40 -16.17
N TYR A 273 1.70 -8.22 -15.09
CA TYR A 273 1.91 -9.04 -13.90
C TYR A 273 1.54 -10.49 -14.20
N GLN A 274 2.45 -11.40 -13.87
CA GLN A 274 2.26 -12.82 -14.11
C GLN A 274 1.59 -13.55 -12.95
N TYR A 275 1.56 -12.92 -11.77
CA TYR A 275 0.98 -13.49 -10.54
C TYR A 275 1.45 -14.91 -10.25
N LYS A 276 2.74 -15.19 -10.46
CA LYS A 276 3.32 -16.53 -10.36
C LYS A 276 3.15 -17.15 -8.99
N LYS A 277 3.19 -16.30 -7.93
CA LYS A 277 2.98 -16.75 -6.55
C LYS A 277 1.58 -17.34 -6.31
N LEU A 278 0.54 -16.80 -6.96
CA LEU A 278 -0.82 -17.37 -6.90
C LEU A 278 -0.93 -18.75 -7.57
N GLN A 279 0.05 -19.12 -8.41
CA GLN A 279 0.08 -20.39 -9.15
C GLN A 279 1.08 -21.38 -8.52
N SER A 280 1.70 -20.99 -7.40
CA SER A 280 2.68 -21.87 -6.71
C SER A 280 2.00 -23.16 -6.25
N PRO A 281 2.64 -24.33 -6.43
CA PRO A 281 2.15 -25.58 -5.87
C PRO A 281 2.21 -25.60 -4.33
N HIS A 282 3.06 -24.76 -3.72
CA HIS A 282 3.15 -24.56 -2.28
C HIS A 282 2.38 -23.29 -1.89
N GLN A 283 1.09 -23.45 -1.65
CA GLN A 283 0.25 -22.34 -1.23
C GLN A 283 0.41 -22.06 0.27
N LEU A 284 0.59 -20.80 0.59
CA LEU A 284 0.56 -20.32 1.96
C LEU A 284 -0.89 -20.04 2.38
N HIS A 285 -1.16 -20.26 3.67
CA HIS A 285 -2.47 -20.00 4.25
C HIS A 285 -2.37 -18.90 5.30
N PHE A 286 -3.27 -17.94 5.23
CA PHE A 286 -3.37 -16.90 6.26
C PHE A 286 -3.75 -17.50 7.61
N THR A 287 -3.11 -16.99 8.67
CA THR A 287 -3.44 -17.37 10.05
C THR A 287 -3.34 -16.19 11.00
N ASN A 288 -4.23 -16.17 12.00
CA ASN A 288 -4.15 -15.27 13.16
C ASN A 288 -3.48 -15.94 14.36
N ASP A 289 -3.04 -17.19 14.24
CA ASP A 289 -2.34 -17.90 15.32
C ASP A 289 -0.86 -17.52 15.36
N TYR A 290 -0.59 -16.35 15.97
CA TYR A 290 0.77 -15.86 16.22
C TYR A 290 0.86 -15.12 17.55
N LYS A 291 2.05 -15.02 18.10
CA LYS A 291 2.31 -14.35 19.38
C LYS A 291 3.17 -13.12 19.19
N VAL A 292 2.73 -12.01 19.76
CA VAL A 292 3.48 -10.75 19.83
C VAL A 292 3.63 -10.30 21.28
N ARG A 293 4.67 -9.53 21.53
CA ARG A 293 4.77 -8.79 22.80
C ARG A 293 4.00 -7.50 22.64
N ILE A 294 3.03 -7.26 23.51
CA ILE A 294 2.23 -6.04 23.50
C ILE A 294 2.59 -5.15 24.66
N TYR A 295 2.55 -3.84 24.42
CA TYR A 295 2.38 -2.82 25.42
C TYR A 295 0.89 -2.62 25.61
N TYR A 296 0.44 -2.67 26.84
CA TYR A 296 -0.97 -2.50 27.19
C TYR A 296 -1.09 -1.43 28.26
N ARG A 297 -1.91 -0.42 27.99
CA ARG A 297 -2.30 0.61 28.95
C ARG A 297 -3.71 0.28 29.46
N TYR A 298 -3.90 0.41 30.74
CA TYR A 298 -5.21 0.27 31.39
C TYR A 298 -5.34 1.31 32.50
N ASP A 299 -6.56 1.78 32.74
CA ASP A 299 -6.87 2.60 33.88
C ASP A 299 -7.04 1.66 35.08
N SER A 300 -6.40 1.97 36.18
CA SER A 300 -6.67 1.23 37.42
C SER A 300 -8.02 1.68 37.96
N PRO A 301 -8.86 0.77 38.50
CA PRO A 301 -10.13 1.11 39.10
C PRO A 301 -9.94 2.01 40.33
#